data_8f09f740efb33223e66fc4f5475c1703
#
_entry.id   8f09f740efb33223e66fc4f5475c1703
#
_cell.length_a   1.000
_cell.length_b   1.000
_cell.length_c   1.000
_cell.angle_alpha   90.00
_cell.angle_beta   90.00
_cell.angle_gamma   90.00
#
_symmetry.space_group_name_H-M   'P 1'
#
loop_
_entity.id
_entity.type
_entity.pdbx_description
1 polymer ?
#
loop_
_entity_poly.entity_id
_entity_poly.type
_entity_poly.pdbx_seq_one_letter_code
_entity_poly.pdbx_strand_id
1 'polypeptide(L)'
;MMRKIVLICLFVILGVSGISASTAAAHPEDRQDIHSREFRPEWFVQVLGGAAYSLGEADFARLLSPAAQASAGCRFSRLFGARVAFSGWQARNRYNYPRFDYSWNYVRSSAEIVLDVTSALAGWREGRLVSLNLFAGGGAAVGFRNLDANRARRNNPDFHGLEKLWTGTKFFWAGRGGLELDLRLARSLSICLEADAGIFPDDFNSKVGKDDGFDWQFNCLVGLKFALGR
;
A
#
# COMPACT_ATOMS: atom_id res chain seq x y z
N MET A 1 -3.08 4.10 20.34
CA MET A 1 -2.98 4.85 19.08
C MET A 1 -3.27 3.98 17.86
N MET A 2 -2.71 2.79 17.74
CA MET A 2 -3.03 1.77 16.69
C MET A 2 -4.53 1.50 16.50
N ARG A 3 -5.33 1.45 17.60
CA ARG A 3 -6.79 1.24 17.54
C ARG A 3 -7.53 2.26 16.67
N LYS A 4 -7.09 3.53 16.61
CA LYS A 4 -7.75 4.58 15.81
C LYS A 4 -7.43 4.45 14.32
N ILE A 5 -6.23 4.03 13.96
CA ILE A 5 -5.83 3.82 12.55
C ILE A 5 -6.54 2.60 11.98
N VAL A 6 -6.55 1.48 12.72
CA VAL A 6 -7.28 0.27 12.36
C VAL A 6 -8.79 0.57 12.25
N LEU A 7 -9.35 1.43 13.15
CA LEU A 7 -10.75 1.82 13.09
C LEU A 7 -11.07 2.65 11.84
N ILE A 8 -10.21 3.58 11.42
CA ILE A 8 -10.42 4.40 10.22
C ILE A 8 -10.36 3.52 8.97
N CYS A 9 -9.39 2.63 8.86
CA CYS A 9 -9.32 1.65 7.77
C CYS A 9 -10.53 0.69 7.79
N LEU A 10 -10.97 0.25 8.97
CA LEU A 10 -12.16 -0.59 9.12
C LEU A 10 -13.46 0.16 8.78
N PHE A 11 -13.58 1.44 9.15
CA PHE A 11 -14.75 2.26 8.82
C PHE A 11 -14.89 2.52 7.32
N VAL A 12 -13.78 2.70 6.61
CA VAL A 12 -13.79 2.81 5.14
C VAL A 12 -14.23 1.47 4.51
N ILE A 13 -13.80 0.34 5.06
CA ILE A 13 -14.19 -1.00 4.60
C ILE A 13 -15.65 -1.33 4.97
N LEU A 14 -16.10 -0.99 6.18
CA LEU A 14 -17.46 -1.25 6.66
C LEU A 14 -18.52 -0.28 6.12
N GLY A 15 -18.12 0.95 5.75
CA GLY A 15 -19.02 1.92 5.11
C GLY A 15 -19.54 1.46 3.73
N VAL A 16 -18.88 0.50 3.10
CA VAL A 16 -19.31 -0.10 1.82
C VAL A 16 -20.28 -1.26 2.01
N SER A 17 -20.44 -1.81 3.23
CA SER A 17 -21.34 -2.94 3.51
C SER A 17 -22.84 -2.58 3.45
N GLY A 18 -23.17 -1.31 3.29
CA GLY A 18 -24.58 -0.82 3.17
C GLY A 18 -25.16 -0.84 1.76
N ILE A 19 -24.39 -1.22 0.73
CA ILE A 19 -24.92 -1.40 -0.61
C ILE A 19 -25.63 -2.75 -0.67
N SER A 20 -26.92 -2.76 -0.32
CA SER A 20 -27.80 -3.89 -0.56
C SER A 20 -27.75 -4.23 -2.05
N ALA A 21 -27.07 -5.32 -2.39
CA ALA A 21 -27.18 -5.90 -3.72
C ALA A 21 -28.65 -6.32 -3.92
N SER A 22 -29.40 -5.53 -4.67
CA SER A 22 -30.70 -5.95 -5.19
C SER A 22 -30.45 -7.22 -6.00
N THR A 23 -30.80 -8.35 -5.43
CA THR A 23 -30.80 -9.65 -6.08
C THR A 23 -31.96 -9.64 -7.08
N ALA A 24 -31.70 -9.15 -8.29
CA ALA A 24 -32.55 -9.52 -9.41
C ALA A 24 -32.51 -11.04 -9.50
N ALA A 25 -33.67 -11.68 -9.32
CA ALA A 25 -33.82 -13.12 -9.40
C ALA A 25 -33.41 -13.56 -10.82
N ALA A 26 -32.19 -14.04 -10.96
CA ALA A 26 -31.72 -14.65 -12.20
C ALA A 26 -32.42 -15.98 -12.40
N HIS A 27 -32.94 -16.21 -13.61
CA HIS A 27 -33.53 -17.47 -14.03
C HIS A 27 -32.59 -18.65 -13.74
N PRO A 28 -33.10 -19.86 -13.37
CA PRO A 28 -32.26 -21.01 -13.02
C PRO A 28 -31.28 -21.45 -14.12
N GLU A 29 -31.60 -21.22 -15.39
CA GLU A 29 -30.74 -21.55 -16.55
C GLU A 29 -29.48 -20.64 -16.62
N ASP A 30 -29.55 -19.39 -16.20
CA ASP A 30 -28.39 -18.49 -16.16
C ASP A 30 -27.34 -18.88 -15.11
N ARG A 31 -27.73 -19.68 -14.11
CA ARG A 31 -26.79 -20.11 -13.06
C ARG A 31 -25.82 -21.21 -13.51
N GLN A 32 -26.19 -22.06 -14.48
CA GLN A 32 -25.33 -23.13 -14.97
C GLN A 32 -24.25 -22.61 -15.93
N ASP A 33 -24.54 -21.59 -16.73
CA ASP A 33 -23.59 -20.98 -17.67
C ASP A 33 -22.48 -20.16 -16.98
N ILE A 34 -22.73 -19.62 -15.78
CA ILE A 34 -21.76 -18.79 -15.06
C ILE A 34 -20.61 -19.62 -14.46
N HIS A 35 -20.85 -20.91 -14.15
CA HIS A 35 -19.84 -21.79 -13.57
C HIS A 35 -18.92 -22.48 -14.59
N SER A 36 -19.27 -22.47 -15.87
CA SER A 36 -18.56 -23.21 -16.92
C SER A 36 -17.54 -22.36 -17.71
N ARG A 37 -17.49 -21.03 -17.51
CA ARG A 37 -16.53 -20.19 -18.23
C ARG A 37 -15.11 -20.50 -17.77
N GLU A 38 -14.27 -20.87 -18.75
CA GLU A 38 -12.86 -21.13 -18.53
C GLU A 38 -12.15 -19.84 -18.08
N PHE A 39 -11.39 -19.92 -16.97
CA PHE A 39 -10.58 -18.80 -16.50
C PHE A 39 -9.50 -18.49 -17.55
N ARG A 40 -9.35 -17.19 -17.89
CA ARG A 40 -8.28 -16.69 -18.74
C ARG A 40 -7.38 -15.76 -17.94
N PRO A 41 -6.05 -15.89 -18.07
CA PRO A 41 -5.13 -14.94 -17.44
C PRO A 41 -5.45 -13.50 -17.87
N GLU A 42 -5.42 -12.60 -16.88
CA GLU A 42 -5.78 -11.19 -17.08
C GLU A 42 -4.64 -10.30 -16.63
N TRP A 43 -4.08 -9.53 -17.54
CA TRP A 43 -3.09 -8.51 -17.22
C TRP A 43 -3.77 -7.24 -16.77
N PHE A 44 -3.13 -6.50 -15.88
CA PHE A 44 -3.62 -5.21 -15.42
C PHE A 44 -2.50 -4.23 -15.14
N VAL A 45 -2.84 -2.95 -15.18
CA VAL A 45 -1.99 -1.84 -14.72
C VAL A 45 -2.81 -1.00 -13.73
N GLN A 46 -2.12 -0.41 -12.75
CA GLN A 46 -2.75 0.42 -11.73
C GLN A 46 -1.95 1.70 -11.50
N VAL A 47 -2.67 2.79 -11.20
CA VAL A 47 -2.07 4.04 -10.71
C VAL A 47 -2.90 4.52 -9.52
N LEU A 48 -2.25 4.66 -8.38
CA LEU A 48 -2.87 5.04 -7.12
C LEU A 48 -2.14 6.26 -6.53
N GLY A 49 -2.89 7.08 -5.78
CA GLY A 49 -2.36 8.20 -5.01
C GLY A 49 -3.04 8.30 -3.66
N GLY A 50 -2.38 8.91 -2.69
CA GLY A 50 -2.93 9.04 -1.35
C GLY A 50 -1.91 9.52 -0.33
N ALA A 51 -1.98 8.95 0.86
CA ALA A 51 -1.15 9.35 1.98
C ALA A 51 -0.40 8.16 2.60
N ALA A 52 0.81 8.45 3.05
CA ALA A 52 1.64 7.57 3.85
C ALA A 52 1.78 8.12 5.28
N TYR A 53 1.80 7.23 6.25
CA TYR A 53 2.09 7.51 7.65
C TYR A 53 3.28 6.67 8.10
N SER A 54 4.41 7.33 8.38
CA SER A 54 5.57 6.65 8.99
C SER A 54 5.38 6.60 10.50
N LEU A 55 5.51 5.41 11.10
CA LEU A 55 5.44 5.27 12.54
C LEU A 55 6.59 6.03 13.19
N GLY A 56 6.28 6.94 14.10
CA GLY A 56 7.27 7.79 14.77
C GLY A 56 6.72 8.44 16.02
N GLU A 57 7.55 9.25 16.69
CA GLU A 57 7.28 9.85 18.00
C GLU A 57 6.47 11.16 17.94
N ALA A 58 6.05 11.61 16.74
CA ALA A 58 5.30 12.85 16.57
C ALA A 58 3.78 12.61 16.43
N ASP A 59 3.00 13.70 16.46
CA ASP A 59 1.57 13.68 16.21
C ASP A 59 1.25 13.15 14.80
N PHE A 60 0.20 12.35 14.66
CA PHE A 60 -0.23 11.71 13.43
C PHE A 60 -0.28 12.67 12.21
N ALA A 61 -0.91 13.83 12.38
CA ALA A 61 -1.08 14.81 11.30
C ALA A 61 0.25 15.35 10.73
N ARG A 62 1.31 15.39 11.55
CA ARG A 62 2.63 15.87 11.14
C ARG A 62 3.45 14.83 10.40
N LEU A 63 3.16 13.56 10.63
CA LEU A 63 3.85 12.43 10.01
C LEU A 63 3.17 11.97 8.71
N LEU A 64 1.98 12.52 8.38
CA LEU A 64 1.34 12.29 7.10
C LEU A 64 2.14 12.91 5.95
N SER A 65 2.34 12.15 4.91
CA SER A 65 3.05 12.54 3.70
C SER A 65 2.33 12.05 2.45
N PRO A 66 2.50 12.72 1.30
CA PRO A 66 1.94 12.22 0.05
C PRO A 66 2.59 10.89 -0.35
N ALA A 67 1.79 10.02 -0.95
CA ALA A 67 2.25 8.76 -1.52
C ALA A 67 1.59 8.51 -2.87
N ALA A 68 2.32 7.86 -3.77
CA ALA A 68 1.83 7.43 -5.06
C ALA A 68 2.36 6.02 -5.36
N GLN A 69 1.63 5.31 -6.22
CA GLN A 69 1.99 3.97 -6.66
C GLN A 69 1.60 3.77 -8.13
N ALA A 70 2.49 3.11 -8.86
CA ALA A 70 2.18 2.50 -10.15
C ALA A 70 2.52 1.02 -10.08
N SER A 71 1.65 0.16 -10.60
CA SER A 71 1.89 -1.28 -10.62
C SER A 71 1.39 -1.92 -11.91
N ALA A 72 1.98 -3.05 -12.25
CA ALA A 72 1.54 -3.91 -13.33
C ALA A 72 1.56 -5.37 -12.85
N GLY A 73 0.57 -6.15 -13.24
CA GLY A 73 0.45 -7.51 -12.79
C GLY A 73 -0.37 -8.39 -13.70
N CYS A 74 -0.45 -9.65 -13.33
CA CYS A 74 -1.25 -10.65 -14.01
C CYS A 74 -1.99 -11.52 -12.98
N ARG A 75 -3.28 -11.67 -13.16
CA ARG A 75 -4.08 -12.70 -12.51
C ARG A 75 -3.93 -13.98 -13.34
N PHE A 76 -3.18 -14.96 -12.83
CA PHE A 76 -2.87 -16.20 -13.55
C PHE A 76 -3.75 -17.38 -13.14
N SER A 77 -4.56 -17.21 -12.08
CA SER A 77 -5.55 -18.20 -11.65
C SER A 77 -6.81 -17.53 -11.12
N ARG A 78 -7.82 -18.33 -10.81
CA ARG A 78 -9.10 -17.86 -10.22
C ARG A 78 -8.91 -17.19 -8.87
N LEU A 79 -7.84 -17.55 -8.14
CA LEU A 79 -7.55 -17.06 -6.78
C LEU A 79 -6.30 -16.21 -6.72
N PHE A 80 -5.29 -16.50 -7.56
CA PHE A 80 -3.97 -15.90 -7.43
C PHE A 80 -3.59 -15.03 -8.62
N GLY A 81 -2.86 -13.99 -8.31
CA GLY A 81 -2.15 -13.13 -9.23
C GLY A 81 -0.78 -12.77 -8.67
N ALA A 82 0.00 -12.09 -9.50
CA ALA A 82 1.25 -11.46 -9.08
C ALA A 82 1.34 -10.07 -9.70
N ARG A 83 2.03 -9.16 -9.00
CA ARG A 83 2.28 -7.82 -9.53
C ARG A 83 3.67 -7.31 -9.13
N VAL A 84 4.19 -6.40 -9.93
CA VAL A 84 5.31 -5.54 -9.57
C VAL A 84 4.77 -4.16 -9.31
N ALA A 85 5.14 -3.57 -8.18
CA ALA A 85 4.69 -2.24 -7.79
C ALA A 85 5.89 -1.33 -7.52
N PHE A 86 5.77 -0.08 -7.98
CA PHE A 86 6.66 1.03 -7.65
C PHE A 86 5.85 2.03 -6.84
N SER A 87 6.24 2.26 -5.60
CA SER A 87 5.53 3.15 -4.68
C SER A 87 6.51 4.04 -3.92
N GLY A 88 6.00 5.15 -3.41
CA GLY A 88 6.80 6.08 -2.64
C GLY A 88 6.33 7.51 -2.85
N TRP A 89 7.13 8.45 -2.54
CA TRP A 89 7.17 9.88 -2.75
C TRP A 89 7.98 10.54 -1.62
N GLN A 90 7.29 10.88 -0.51
CA GLN A 90 7.90 11.55 0.64
C GLN A 90 7.56 10.81 1.93
N ALA A 91 8.52 10.75 2.82
CA ALA A 91 8.31 10.34 4.19
C ALA A 91 8.70 11.48 5.13
N ARG A 92 8.04 11.57 6.29
CA ARG A 92 8.26 12.63 7.29
C ARG A 92 8.46 12.01 8.66
N ASN A 93 9.36 12.63 9.44
CA ASN A 93 9.55 12.28 10.83
C ASN A 93 9.98 13.50 11.63
N ARG A 94 10.13 13.36 12.94
CA ARG A 94 10.54 14.40 13.87
C ARG A 94 11.58 13.88 14.84
N TYR A 95 12.60 14.70 15.12
CA TYR A 95 13.44 14.56 16.30
C TYR A 95 12.83 15.32 17.47
N ASN A 96 12.82 14.69 18.65
CA ASN A 96 12.31 15.32 19.87
C ASN A 96 13.36 16.18 20.56
N TYR A 97 14.64 15.83 20.43
CA TYR A 97 15.74 16.61 20.97
C TYR A 97 17.01 16.48 20.10
N PRO A 98 17.52 17.57 19.49
CA PRO A 98 16.84 18.86 19.33
C PRO A 98 15.53 18.71 18.55
N ARG A 99 14.52 19.52 18.83
CA ARG A 99 13.20 19.41 18.22
C ARG A 99 13.21 20.00 16.81
N PHE A 100 13.10 19.15 15.79
CA PHE A 100 12.94 19.57 14.40
C PHE A 100 12.21 18.51 13.57
N ASP A 101 11.45 18.97 12.57
CA ASP A 101 10.80 18.14 11.57
C ASP A 101 11.77 17.94 10.40
N TYR A 102 11.77 16.76 9.82
CA TYR A 102 12.56 16.44 8.64
C TYR A 102 11.78 15.54 7.70
N SER A 103 12.18 15.59 6.42
CA SER A 103 11.57 14.80 5.37
C SER A 103 12.63 14.28 4.41
N TRP A 104 12.32 13.15 3.79
CA TRP A 104 13.11 12.57 2.71
C TRP A 104 12.20 12.02 1.63
N ASN A 105 12.73 11.87 0.44
CA ASN A 105 12.04 11.19 -0.64
C ASN A 105 12.51 9.73 -0.72
N TYR A 106 11.63 8.86 -1.17
CA TYR A 106 11.96 7.46 -1.41
C TYR A 106 11.13 6.89 -2.56
N VAL A 107 11.67 5.86 -3.18
CA VAL A 107 10.97 4.97 -4.11
C VAL A 107 11.21 3.55 -3.64
N ARG A 108 10.15 2.78 -3.56
CA ARG A 108 10.14 1.34 -3.25
C ARG A 108 9.69 0.56 -4.47
N SER A 109 10.42 -0.48 -4.84
CA SER A 109 9.99 -1.51 -5.78
C SER A 109 9.67 -2.79 -5.02
N SER A 110 8.59 -3.47 -5.36
CA SER A 110 8.19 -4.74 -4.73
C SER A 110 7.61 -5.71 -5.77
N ALA A 111 7.88 -6.99 -5.57
CA ALA A 111 7.18 -8.08 -6.23
C ALA A 111 6.21 -8.70 -5.21
N GLU A 112 4.96 -8.84 -5.59
CA GLU A 112 3.86 -9.17 -4.69
C GLU A 112 3.01 -10.31 -5.25
N ILE A 113 2.57 -11.22 -4.38
CA ILE A 113 1.52 -12.19 -4.67
C ILE A 113 0.20 -11.58 -4.20
N VAL A 114 -0.83 -11.75 -5.01
CA VAL A 114 -2.19 -11.25 -4.76
C VAL A 114 -3.13 -12.43 -4.66
N LEU A 115 -3.90 -12.49 -3.59
CA LEU A 115 -4.95 -13.48 -3.34
C LEU A 115 -6.32 -12.80 -3.42
N ASP A 116 -7.19 -13.24 -4.32
CA ASP A 116 -8.58 -12.81 -4.38
C ASP A 116 -9.39 -13.49 -3.26
N VAL A 117 -9.53 -12.81 -2.14
CA VAL A 117 -10.27 -13.28 -0.96
C VAL A 117 -11.74 -13.50 -1.27
N THR A 118 -12.33 -12.62 -2.09
CA THR A 118 -13.74 -12.72 -2.47
C THR A 118 -13.99 -13.98 -3.29
N SER A 119 -13.09 -14.29 -4.22
CA SER A 119 -13.19 -15.53 -5.01
C SER A 119 -12.92 -16.79 -4.18
N ALA A 120 -12.05 -16.70 -3.16
CA ALA A 120 -11.79 -17.80 -2.24
C ALA A 120 -13.01 -18.13 -1.37
N LEU A 121 -13.75 -17.13 -0.90
CA LEU A 121 -14.90 -17.30 -0.01
C LEU A 121 -16.23 -17.53 -0.74
N ALA A 122 -16.46 -16.85 -1.87
CA ALA A 122 -17.74 -16.83 -2.57
C ALA A 122 -17.69 -17.46 -3.98
N GLY A 123 -16.59 -18.14 -4.30
CA GLY A 123 -16.34 -18.69 -5.64
C GLY A 123 -15.99 -17.60 -6.67
N TRP A 124 -15.23 -17.99 -7.68
CA TRP A 124 -14.86 -17.10 -8.76
C TRP A 124 -16.07 -16.77 -9.66
N ARG A 125 -16.22 -15.51 -10.03
CA ARG A 125 -17.23 -15.02 -11.00
C ARG A 125 -16.58 -13.98 -11.91
N GLU A 126 -16.76 -14.18 -13.22
CA GLU A 126 -16.38 -13.16 -14.17
C GLU A 126 -17.25 -11.90 -13.99
N GLY A 127 -16.65 -10.70 -14.06
CA GLY A 127 -17.41 -9.45 -14.02
C GLY A 127 -17.93 -9.04 -12.64
N ARG A 128 -17.42 -9.62 -11.55
CA ARG A 128 -17.79 -9.22 -10.18
C ARG A 128 -17.61 -7.72 -9.97
N LEU A 129 -18.61 -7.07 -9.36
CA LEU A 129 -18.59 -5.62 -9.10
C LEU A 129 -17.61 -5.23 -7.99
N VAL A 130 -17.52 -6.05 -6.95
CA VAL A 130 -16.66 -5.78 -5.78
C VAL A 130 -15.76 -6.98 -5.54
N SER A 131 -14.46 -6.77 -5.46
CA SER A 131 -13.46 -7.79 -5.13
C SER A 131 -12.53 -7.30 -4.04
N LEU A 132 -12.33 -8.11 -3.02
CA LEU A 132 -11.35 -7.88 -1.96
C LEU A 132 -10.16 -8.78 -2.22
N ASN A 133 -8.98 -8.18 -2.28
CA ASN A 133 -7.71 -8.85 -2.47
C ASN A 133 -6.82 -8.66 -1.24
N LEU A 134 -6.10 -9.71 -0.86
CA LEU A 134 -4.98 -9.66 0.06
C LEU A 134 -3.70 -9.74 -0.75
N PHE A 135 -2.68 -8.97 -0.40
CA PHE A 135 -1.39 -9.08 -1.05
C PHE A 135 -0.24 -9.02 -0.06
N ALA A 136 0.87 -9.66 -0.42
CA ALA A 136 2.11 -9.57 0.32
C ALA A 136 3.30 -9.76 -0.63
N GLY A 137 4.41 -9.13 -0.30
CA GLY A 137 5.63 -9.24 -1.08
C GLY A 137 6.80 -8.49 -0.48
N GLY A 138 7.86 -8.41 -1.25
CA GLY A 138 9.09 -7.74 -0.83
C GLY A 138 9.88 -7.22 -2.01
N GLY A 139 10.90 -6.44 -1.68
CA GLY A 139 11.77 -5.82 -2.66
C GLY A 139 12.78 -4.86 -2.04
N ALA A 140 13.03 -3.76 -2.73
CA ALA A 140 14.02 -2.77 -2.31
C ALA A 140 13.44 -1.35 -2.34
N ALA A 141 13.97 -0.50 -1.49
CA ALA A 141 13.68 0.92 -1.48
C ALA A 141 14.97 1.74 -1.61
N VAL A 142 14.85 2.91 -2.20
CA VAL A 142 15.93 3.89 -2.34
C VAL A 142 15.45 5.19 -1.70
N GLY A 143 16.13 5.60 -0.65
CA GLY A 143 15.91 6.90 -0.01
C GLY A 143 16.89 7.95 -0.55
N PHE A 144 16.42 9.18 -0.75
CA PHE A 144 17.21 10.29 -1.27
C PHE A 144 16.66 11.63 -0.79
N ARG A 145 17.41 12.73 -1.01
CA ARG A 145 17.02 14.10 -0.61
C ARG A 145 16.72 14.26 0.88
N ASN A 146 17.51 13.67 1.75
CA ASN A 146 17.42 13.88 3.20
C ASN A 146 18.12 15.18 3.60
N LEU A 147 17.64 16.33 3.06
CA LEU A 147 18.32 17.62 3.17
C LEU A 147 18.19 18.24 4.57
N ASP A 148 17.04 18.04 5.22
CA ASP A 148 16.79 18.60 6.56
C ASP A 148 17.65 17.91 7.61
N ALA A 149 17.83 16.59 7.49
CA ALA A 149 18.74 15.82 8.31
C ALA A 149 20.21 16.31 8.16
N ASN A 150 20.63 16.57 6.92
CA ASN A 150 21.96 17.11 6.63
C ASN A 150 22.15 18.51 7.24
N ARG A 151 21.13 19.35 7.20
CA ARG A 151 21.15 20.69 7.82
C ARG A 151 21.25 20.58 9.33
N ALA A 152 20.43 19.72 9.93
CA ALA A 152 20.44 19.51 11.38
C ALA A 152 21.78 19.00 11.88
N ARG A 153 22.43 18.06 11.18
CA ARG A 153 23.77 17.57 11.50
C ARG A 153 24.83 18.67 11.46
N ARG A 154 24.78 19.53 10.45
CA ARG A 154 25.73 20.65 10.36
C ARG A 154 25.57 21.67 11.50
N ASN A 155 24.33 21.91 11.94
CA ASN A 155 24.03 22.90 12.99
C ASN A 155 24.24 22.36 14.41
N ASN A 156 24.37 21.04 14.58
CA ASN A 156 24.53 20.39 15.89
C ASN A 156 25.60 19.31 15.81
N PRO A 157 26.88 19.63 15.66
CA PRO A 157 27.96 18.66 15.46
C PRO A 157 28.15 17.71 16.66
N ASP A 158 27.83 18.19 17.88
CA ASP A 158 27.99 17.40 19.13
C ASP A 158 26.82 16.51 19.47
N PHE A 159 25.80 16.42 18.63
CA PHE A 159 24.64 15.63 18.89
C PHE A 159 24.82 14.19 18.37
N HIS A 160 25.19 13.28 19.25
CA HIS A 160 25.47 11.88 18.93
C HIS A 160 24.27 11.11 18.34
N GLY A 161 23.04 11.49 18.66
CA GLY A 161 21.82 10.91 18.06
C GLY A 161 21.70 11.14 16.55
N LEU A 162 22.46 12.10 15.99
CA LEU A 162 22.51 12.40 14.56
C LEU A 162 23.52 11.53 13.78
N GLU A 163 24.35 10.73 14.44
CA GLU A 163 25.34 9.89 13.78
C GLU A 163 24.73 8.85 12.85
N LYS A 164 23.47 8.47 13.10
CA LYS A 164 22.71 7.49 12.30
C LYS A 164 21.90 8.12 11.17
N LEU A 165 21.92 9.43 11.03
CA LEU A 165 21.35 10.13 9.89
C LEU A 165 22.11 9.78 8.62
N TRP A 166 21.43 9.14 7.68
CA TRP A 166 22.02 8.90 6.38
C TRP A 166 21.95 10.16 5.50
N THR A 167 22.96 10.32 4.68
CA THR A 167 23.12 11.45 3.75
C THR A 167 23.26 10.91 2.33
N GLY A 168 22.79 11.70 1.34
CA GLY A 168 22.86 11.27 -0.06
C GLY A 168 21.76 10.26 -0.42
N THR A 169 22.12 9.20 -1.10
CA THR A 169 21.23 8.11 -1.53
C THR A 169 21.55 6.84 -0.74
N LYS A 170 20.53 6.20 -0.18
CA LYS A 170 20.68 4.96 0.56
C LYS A 170 19.70 3.90 0.10
N PHE A 171 20.17 2.65 0.03
CA PHE A 171 19.37 1.48 -0.33
C PHE A 171 18.91 0.74 0.92
N PHE A 172 17.69 0.23 0.88
CA PHE A 172 17.05 -0.54 1.93
C PHE A 172 16.34 -1.74 1.31
N TRP A 173 16.27 -2.86 2.02
CA TRP A 173 15.28 -3.88 1.72
C TRP A 173 13.89 -3.39 2.21
N ALA A 174 12.83 -3.88 1.63
CA ALA A 174 11.47 -3.53 2.02
C ALA A 174 10.55 -4.74 1.92
N GLY A 175 9.73 -4.95 2.93
CA GLY A 175 8.57 -5.84 2.89
C GLY A 175 7.29 -5.04 2.80
N ARG A 176 6.22 -5.66 2.29
CA ARG A 176 4.93 -5.01 2.15
C ARG A 176 3.80 -6.02 2.18
N GLY A 177 2.69 -5.67 2.82
CA GLY A 177 1.46 -6.44 2.77
C GLY A 177 0.24 -5.59 3.06
N GLY A 178 -0.90 -5.96 2.52
CA GLY A 178 -2.10 -5.15 2.67
C GLY A 178 -3.34 -5.73 2.01
N LEU A 179 -4.38 -4.91 2.01
CA LEU A 179 -5.68 -5.17 1.42
C LEU A 179 -5.94 -4.21 0.28
N GLU A 180 -6.55 -4.72 -0.77
CA GLU A 180 -7.01 -3.94 -1.91
C GLU A 180 -8.48 -4.26 -2.19
N LEU A 181 -9.31 -3.23 -2.26
CA LEU A 181 -10.71 -3.31 -2.66
C LEU A 181 -10.87 -2.76 -4.06
N ASP A 182 -11.31 -3.61 -4.98
CA ASP A 182 -11.64 -3.23 -6.36
C ASP A 182 -13.13 -3.03 -6.52
N LEU A 183 -13.52 -1.87 -7.05
CA LEU A 183 -14.88 -1.53 -7.44
C LEU A 183 -14.93 -1.40 -8.96
N ARG A 184 -15.53 -2.36 -9.65
CA ARG A 184 -15.61 -2.38 -11.11
C ARG A 184 -16.59 -1.33 -11.62
N LEU A 185 -16.12 -0.43 -12.47
CA LEU A 185 -16.93 0.58 -13.16
C LEU A 185 -17.32 0.14 -14.59
N ALA A 186 -16.40 -0.52 -15.28
CA ALA A 186 -16.57 -0.99 -16.63
C ALA A 186 -15.84 -2.33 -16.84
N ARG A 187 -15.93 -2.92 -18.03
CA ARG A 187 -15.26 -4.20 -18.34
C ARG A 187 -13.76 -4.17 -18.04
N SER A 188 -13.10 -3.08 -18.38
CA SER A 188 -11.65 -2.91 -18.23
C SER A 188 -11.23 -1.91 -17.15
N LEU A 189 -12.18 -1.27 -16.44
CA LEU A 189 -11.88 -0.19 -15.50
C LEU A 189 -12.46 -0.47 -14.12
N SER A 190 -11.63 -0.34 -13.09
CA SER A 190 -12.03 -0.40 -11.68
C SER A 190 -11.43 0.77 -10.90
N ILE A 191 -12.16 1.24 -9.88
CA ILE A 191 -11.57 2.03 -8.80
C ILE A 191 -10.93 1.08 -7.81
N CYS A 192 -9.73 1.40 -7.34
CA CYS A 192 -9.03 0.64 -6.31
C CYS A 192 -8.86 1.49 -5.06
N LEU A 193 -9.12 0.88 -3.91
CA LEU A 193 -8.75 1.38 -2.59
C LEU A 193 -7.73 0.41 -2.01
N GLU A 194 -6.57 0.89 -1.62
CA GLU A 194 -5.51 0.07 -1.07
C GLU A 194 -5.11 0.59 0.31
N ALA A 195 -4.97 -0.33 1.27
CA ALA A 195 -4.43 -0.08 2.59
C ALA A 195 -3.30 -1.08 2.85
N ASP A 196 -2.08 -0.59 3.09
CA ASP A 196 -0.91 -1.45 3.27
C ASP A 196 -0.02 -1.02 4.44
N ALA A 197 0.72 -1.99 4.94
CA ALA A 197 1.81 -1.80 5.88
C ALA A 197 3.13 -2.19 5.18
N GLY A 198 4.07 -1.27 5.18
CA GLY A 198 5.44 -1.47 4.74
C GLY A 198 6.37 -1.64 5.94
N ILE A 199 7.32 -2.55 5.83
CA ILE A 199 8.39 -2.78 6.81
C ILE A 199 9.74 -2.50 6.16
N PHE A 200 10.60 -1.79 6.87
CA PHE A 200 11.93 -1.38 6.43
C PHE A 200 12.95 -1.61 7.55
N PRO A 201 14.27 -1.59 7.27
CA PRO A 201 15.28 -1.54 8.32
C PRO A 201 15.13 -0.32 9.22
N ASP A 202 15.54 -0.44 10.48
CA ASP A 202 15.44 0.57 11.55
C ASP A 202 16.12 1.92 11.23
N ASP A 203 16.94 1.97 10.22
CA ASP A 203 17.62 3.18 9.77
C ASP A 203 16.94 3.89 8.57
N PHE A 204 15.80 3.38 8.10
CA PHE A 204 15.04 3.99 7.00
C PHE A 204 14.55 5.38 7.40
N ASN A 205 14.05 5.54 8.61
CA ASN A 205 13.58 6.82 9.15
C ASN A 205 14.70 7.72 9.68
N SER A 206 15.98 7.37 9.47
CA SER A 206 17.17 8.08 9.98
C SER A 206 17.28 8.12 11.50
N LYS A 207 16.59 7.23 12.20
CA LYS A 207 16.73 7.00 13.64
C LYS A 207 17.00 5.53 13.88
N VAL A 208 17.52 5.20 15.04
CA VAL A 208 17.58 3.83 15.50
C VAL A 208 16.74 3.72 16.75
N GLY A 209 15.68 2.94 16.68
CA GLY A 209 14.83 2.63 17.81
C GLY A 209 15.57 1.82 18.88
N LYS A 210 15.06 1.82 20.10
CA LYS A 210 15.62 1.01 21.18
C LYS A 210 15.14 -0.45 21.14
N ASP A 211 13.95 -0.70 20.56
CA ASP A 211 13.22 -1.94 20.84
C ASP A 211 12.79 -2.77 19.62
N ASP A 212 12.62 -2.22 18.41
CA ASP A 212 11.91 -2.96 17.35
C ASP A 212 12.74 -3.38 16.13
N GLY A 213 13.92 -2.81 15.90
CA GLY A 213 14.80 -3.17 14.75
C GLY A 213 14.21 -2.95 13.36
N PHE A 214 12.99 -2.39 13.24
CA PHE A 214 12.28 -2.16 11.98
C PHE A 214 11.47 -0.87 12.01
N ASP A 215 11.45 -0.19 10.85
CA ASP A 215 10.59 0.95 10.60
C ASP A 215 9.30 0.54 9.90
N TRP A 216 8.17 1.00 10.40
CA TRP A 216 6.86 0.74 9.84
C TRP A 216 6.28 1.97 9.14
N GLN A 217 5.68 1.74 7.99
CA GLN A 217 4.95 2.75 7.24
C GLN A 217 3.61 2.20 6.79
N PHE A 218 2.54 2.95 7.00
CA PHE A 218 1.19 2.62 6.59
C PHE A 218 0.77 3.54 5.46
N ASN A 219 0.20 2.99 4.40
CA ASN A 219 -0.32 3.73 3.27
C ASN A 219 -1.81 3.51 3.11
N CYS A 220 -2.51 4.56 2.68
CA CYS A 220 -3.89 4.50 2.24
C CYS A 220 -3.96 5.21 0.89
N LEU A 221 -4.26 4.44 -0.15
CA LEU A 221 -4.19 4.88 -1.55
C LEU A 221 -5.52 4.64 -2.25
N VAL A 222 -5.84 5.49 -3.21
CA VAL A 222 -7.00 5.36 -4.09
C VAL A 222 -6.58 5.65 -5.52
N GLY A 223 -7.18 4.98 -6.48
CA GLY A 223 -6.89 5.24 -7.89
C GLY A 223 -7.62 4.28 -8.84
N LEU A 224 -7.00 4.04 -9.97
CA LEU A 224 -7.60 3.30 -11.07
C LEU A 224 -6.77 2.06 -11.43
N LYS A 225 -7.49 1.00 -11.74
CA LYS A 225 -6.97 -0.25 -12.30
C LYS A 225 -7.57 -0.48 -13.68
N PHE A 226 -6.71 -0.75 -14.64
CA PHE A 226 -7.07 -1.08 -16.02
C PHE A 226 -6.73 -2.52 -16.32
N ALA A 227 -7.73 -3.32 -16.67
CA ALA A 227 -7.55 -4.67 -17.19
C ALA A 227 -7.20 -4.61 -18.68
N LEU A 228 -6.17 -5.35 -19.09
CA LEU A 228 -5.66 -5.39 -20.45
C LEU A 228 -6.08 -6.71 -21.12
N GLY A 229 -6.51 -6.64 -22.38
CA GLY A 229 -6.79 -7.85 -23.18
C GLY A 229 -8.18 -8.45 -22.99
N ARG A 230 -9.17 -7.64 -22.61
CA ARG A 230 -10.60 -8.03 -22.63
C ARG A 230 -11.33 -7.48 -23.82
#